data_1da87348e27fba1278f300e4c73cde47
#
_entry.id   1da87348e27fba1278f300e4c73cde47
#
_cell.length_a   1.000
_cell.length_b   1.000
_cell.length_c   1.000
_cell.angle_alpha   90.00
_cell.angle_beta   90.00
_cell.angle_gamma   90.00
#
_symmetry.space_group_name_H-M   'P 1'
#
loop_
_entity.id
_entity.type
_entity.pdbx_description
1 polymer ?
#
loop_
_entity_poly.entity_id
_entity_poly.type
_entity_poly.pdbx_seq_one_letter_code
_entity_poly.pdbx_strand_id
1 'polypeptide(L)'
;MSEKKSMLDGEKQYHIQLKEGDIADFVILPGDPGRVDFIAQHFDNPKEIAFNREYKTVTGTYKGRSVSVTSTGIGCPSAAIAIEELANIGAKTLVRIGTSGAMQEHTRVGDFVIANGAVRQEGTSPQYMPMEFPAVPSADMVLSLIHI
;
A
#
# COMPACT_ATOMS: atom_id res chain seq x y z
N MET A 1 19.39 -21.23 -1.62
CA MET A 1 18.85 -19.89 -1.31
C MET A 1 18.93 -19.73 0.21
N SER A 2 19.85 -18.90 0.70
CA SER A 2 20.02 -18.69 2.16
C SER A 2 18.83 -17.90 2.66
N GLU A 3 18.10 -18.44 3.63
CA GLU A 3 17.13 -17.71 4.41
C GLU A 3 17.82 -16.47 5.00
N LYS A 4 17.46 -15.28 4.52
CA LYS A 4 17.75 -14.05 5.24
C LYS A 4 16.91 -14.10 6.51
N LYS A 5 17.50 -14.59 7.59
CA LYS A 5 16.96 -14.43 8.94
C LYS A 5 16.78 -12.92 9.13
N SER A 6 15.53 -12.47 9.23
CA SER A 6 15.21 -11.08 9.54
C SER A 6 15.95 -10.70 10.81
N MET A 7 16.69 -9.59 10.79
CA MET A 7 17.38 -9.08 11.99
C MET A 7 16.41 -8.67 13.11
N LEU A 8 15.11 -8.87 12.92
CA LEU A 8 14.02 -8.37 13.76
C LEU A 8 12.99 -9.45 14.11
N ASP A 9 13.42 -10.71 14.29
CA ASP A 9 12.53 -11.79 14.74
C ASP A 9 11.82 -11.38 16.06
N GLY A 10 10.55 -11.02 15.94
CA GLY A 10 9.69 -10.62 17.05
C GLY A 10 9.69 -9.13 17.38
N GLU A 11 10.53 -8.31 16.76
CA GLU A 11 10.56 -6.86 16.94
C GLU A 11 9.69 -6.13 15.91
N LYS A 12 9.17 -4.95 16.31
CA LYS A 12 8.42 -4.08 15.42
C LYS A 12 9.31 -3.48 14.35
N GLN A 13 8.78 -3.33 13.14
CA GLN A 13 9.43 -2.57 12.08
C GLN A 13 9.64 -1.12 12.53
N TYR A 14 10.78 -0.55 12.14
CA TYR A 14 11.23 0.72 12.72
C TYR A 14 10.31 1.90 12.41
N HIS A 15 9.84 2.02 11.16
CA HIS A 15 9.04 3.18 10.75
C HIS A 15 7.55 2.95 10.97
N ILE A 16 7.00 1.84 10.53
CA ILE A 16 5.55 1.58 10.64
C ILE A 16 5.12 1.10 12.03
N GLN A 17 6.07 0.71 12.90
CA GLN A 17 5.83 0.24 14.27
C GLN A 17 4.89 -0.97 14.37
N LEU A 18 4.90 -1.83 13.34
CA LEU A 18 4.13 -3.07 13.23
C LEU A 18 5.04 -4.30 13.26
N LYS A 19 4.48 -5.43 13.60
CA LYS A 19 5.12 -6.75 13.59
C LYS A 19 4.26 -7.77 12.86
N GLU A 20 4.79 -8.96 12.63
CA GLU A 20 4.05 -10.09 12.07
C GLU A 20 2.78 -10.38 12.87
N GLY A 21 1.67 -10.57 12.18
CA GLY A 21 0.34 -10.77 12.75
C GLY A 21 -0.46 -9.50 13.03
N ASP A 22 0.13 -8.32 12.91
CA ASP A 22 -0.58 -7.04 13.10
C ASP A 22 -1.41 -6.63 11.87
N ILE A 23 -1.09 -7.17 10.69
CA ILE A 23 -1.73 -6.83 9.42
C ILE A 23 -2.32 -8.06 8.71
N ALA A 24 -3.23 -7.80 7.80
CA ALA A 24 -3.72 -8.79 6.84
C ALA A 24 -2.76 -8.96 5.65
N ASP A 25 -2.88 -10.07 4.90
CA ASP A 25 -2.17 -10.30 3.64
C ASP A 25 -2.48 -9.25 2.57
N PHE A 26 -3.68 -8.65 2.63
CA PHE A 26 -4.17 -7.61 1.73
C PHE A 26 -4.16 -6.26 2.43
N VAL A 27 -3.40 -5.30 1.88
CA VAL A 27 -3.23 -3.98 2.47
C VAL A 27 -3.55 -2.88 1.46
N ILE A 28 -4.43 -1.96 1.86
CA ILE A 28 -4.78 -0.76 1.10
C ILE A 28 -3.82 0.37 1.51
N LEU A 29 -3.28 1.09 0.53
CA LEU A 29 -2.28 2.13 0.73
C LEU A 29 -2.76 3.51 0.28
N PRO A 30 -3.44 4.31 1.11
CA PRO A 30 -3.61 5.74 0.86
C PRO A 30 -2.30 6.50 1.14
N GLY A 31 -2.15 7.69 0.58
CA GLY A 31 -1.03 8.57 0.92
C GLY A 31 -1.22 9.26 2.27
N ASP A 32 -2.38 9.85 2.47
CA ASP A 32 -2.73 10.66 3.64
C ASP A 32 -3.21 9.80 4.83
N PRO A 33 -2.64 9.96 6.03
CA PRO A 33 -3.13 9.29 7.25
C PRO A 33 -4.62 9.56 7.55
N GLY A 34 -5.13 10.75 7.22
CA GLY A 34 -6.54 11.08 7.41
C GLY A 34 -7.50 10.21 6.59
N ARG A 35 -7.04 9.65 5.46
CA ARG A 35 -7.83 8.73 4.65
C ARG A 35 -7.91 7.32 5.22
N VAL A 36 -7.02 6.96 6.12
CA VAL A 36 -7.04 5.64 6.77
C VAL A 36 -8.36 5.44 7.52
N ASP A 37 -8.78 6.42 8.32
CA ASP A 37 -10.05 6.34 9.06
C ASP A 37 -11.26 6.31 8.13
N PHE A 38 -11.20 7.11 7.05
CA PHE A 38 -12.26 7.14 6.04
C PHE A 38 -12.43 5.78 5.32
N ILE A 39 -11.35 5.07 5.05
CA ILE A 39 -11.39 3.72 4.48
C ILE A 39 -11.84 2.71 5.54
N ALA A 40 -11.26 2.79 6.73
CA ALA A 40 -11.49 1.85 7.82
C ALA A 40 -12.92 1.86 8.37
N GLN A 41 -13.68 2.96 8.19
CA GLN A 41 -15.10 2.99 8.57
C GLN A 41 -15.97 1.96 7.82
N HIS A 42 -15.47 1.43 6.70
CA HIS A 42 -16.15 0.37 5.94
C HIS A 42 -15.78 -1.04 6.40
N PHE A 43 -14.85 -1.17 7.36
CA PHE A 43 -14.44 -2.47 7.91
C PHE A 43 -15.35 -2.88 9.06
N ASP A 44 -15.54 -4.17 9.22
CA ASP A 44 -16.10 -4.75 10.44
C ASP A 44 -15.01 -4.82 11.51
N ASN A 45 -15.33 -4.36 12.73
CA ASN A 45 -14.41 -4.33 13.87
C ASN A 45 -13.04 -3.70 13.58
N PRO A 46 -12.97 -2.48 13.04
CA PRO A 46 -11.72 -1.83 12.75
C PRO A 46 -10.95 -1.54 14.04
N LYS A 47 -9.66 -1.82 14.02
CA LYS A 47 -8.75 -1.56 15.14
C LYS A 47 -7.53 -0.81 14.65
N GLU A 48 -7.27 0.37 15.21
CA GLU A 48 -6.00 1.06 15.01
C GLU A 48 -4.89 0.26 15.68
N ILE A 49 -3.88 -0.13 14.91
CA ILE A 49 -2.76 -0.94 15.37
C ILE A 49 -1.57 -0.06 15.73
N ALA A 50 -1.28 0.93 14.89
CA ALA A 50 -0.18 1.87 15.11
C ALA A 50 -0.41 3.17 14.35
N PHE A 51 0.15 4.24 14.89
CA PHE A 51 0.30 5.51 14.19
C PHE A 51 1.66 6.10 14.57
N ASN A 52 2.59 6.09 13.63
CA ASN A 52 3.93 6.64 13.81
C ASN A 52 4.33 7.42 12.57
N ARG A 53 4.74 8.66 12.73
CA ARG A 53 5.05 9.60 11.64
C ARG A 53 3.85 9.72 10.69
N GLU A 54 4.07 9.50 9.38
CA GLU A 54 3.04 9.46 8.33
C GLU A 54 2.35 8.09 8.18
N TYR A 55 2.79 7.08 8.93
CA TYR A 55 2.30 5.70 8.81
C TYR A 55 1.24 5.41 9.87
N LYS A 56 -0.01 5.47 9.48
CA LYS A 56 -1.16 5.06 10.29
C LYS A 56 -1.70 3.74 9.76
N THR A 57 -1.93 2.77 10.64
CA THR A 57 -2.44 1.45 10.26
C THR A 57 -3.68 1.08 11.05
N VAL A 58 -4.72 0.66 10.33
CA VAL A 58 -5.94 0.07 10.89
C VAL A 58 -6.15 -1.30 10.23
N THR A 59 -6.47 -2.30 11.02
CA THR A 59 -6.81 -3.65 10.56
C THR A 59 -8.22 -4.00 11.00
N GLY A 60 -8.96 -4.71 10.17
CA GLY A 60 -10.31 -5.20 10.43
C GLY A 60 -10.71 -6.30 9.46
N THR A 61 -12.00 -6.46 9.24
CA THR A 61 -12.52 -7.38 8.24
C THR A 61 -13.48 -6.67 7.29
N TYR A 62 -13.57 -7.16 6.07
CA TYR A 62 -14.56 -6.71 5.10
C TYR A 62 -15.18 -7.94 4.41
N LYS A 63 -16.49 -8.11 4.53
CA LYS A 63 -17.21 -9.30 4.03
C LYS A 63 -16.56 -10.62 4.46
N GLY A 64 -16.13 -10.69 5.73
CA GLY A 64 -15.51 -11.88 6.34
C GLY A 64 -14.05 -12.12 5.97
N ARG A 65 -13.40 -11.23 5.23
CA ARG A 65 -11.96 -11.31 4.89
C ARG A 65 -11.17 -10.27 5.67
N SER A 66 -10.03 -10.67 6.20
CA SER A 66 -9.10 -9.74 6.86
C SER A 66 -8.55 -8.73 5.86
N VAL A 67 -8.49 -7.48 6.25
CA VAL A 67 -7.99 -6.36 5.45
C VAL A 67 -7.30 -5.36 6.35
N SER A 68 -6.23 -4.77 5.87
CA SER A 68 -5.54 -3.65 6.52
C SER A 68 -5.50 -2.43 5.62
N VAL A 69 -5.41 -1.28 6.22
CA VAL A 69 -5.12 -0.01 5.54
C VAL A 69 -3.96 0.68 6.24
N THR A 70 -2.95 1.09 5.47
CA THR A 70 -1.76 1.78 6.00
C THR A 70 -1.43 2.98 5.12
N SER A 71 -1.32 4.17 5.72
CA SER A 71 -0.87 5.35 4.96
C SER A 71 0.62 5.28 4.63
N THR A 72 0.98 5.85 3.49
CA THR A 72 2.37 5.83 2.98
C THR A 72 3.08 7.18 3.10
N GLY A 73 2.35 8.24 3.45
CA GLY A 73 2.87 9.60 3.31
C GLY A 73 2.98 10.04 1.84
N ILE A 74 3.78 11.06 1.59
CA ILE A 74 3.99 11.67 0.29
C ILE A 74 5.36 11.28 -0.26
N GLY A 75 5.38 10.90 -1.54
CA GLY A 75 6.59 10.63 -2.30
C GLY A 75 7.03 9.17 -2.29
N CYS A 76 7.83 8.82 -3.30
CA CYS A 76 8.28 7.45 -3.50
C CYS A 76 9.16 6.90 -2.37
N PRO A 77 10.08 7.68 -1.76
CA PRO A 77 10.88 7.19 -0.64
C PRO A 77 10.04 6.76 0.56
N SER A 78 9.04 7.56 0.95
CA SER A 78 8.15 7.23 2.07
C SER A 78 7.29 6.00 1.76
N ALA A 79 6.76 5.91 0.52
CA ALA A 79 6.03 4.73 0.08
C ALA A 79 6.89 3.47 0.06
N ALA A 80 8.16 3.58 -0.38
CA ALA A 80 9.08 2.45 -0.40
C ALA A 80 9.35 1.90 1.01
N ILE A 81 9.55 2.77 2.00
CA ILE A 81 9.71 2.36 3.40
C ILE A 81 8.48 1.56 3.86
N ALA A 82 7.27 2.08 3.64
CA ALA A 82 6.04 1.38 4.02
C ALA A 82 5.90 0.02 3.33
N ILE A 83 6.16 -0.05 2.02
CA ILE A 83 6.05 -1.28 1.23
C ILE A 83 7.04 -2.34 1.71
N GLU A 84 8.30 -1.98 1.90
CA GLU A 84 9.33 -2.89 2.40
C GLU A 84 8.99 -3.44 3.79
N GLU A 85 8.65 -2.56 4.72
CA GLU A 85 8.35 -2.97 6.08
C GLU A 85 7.05 -3.78 6.17
N LEU A 86 6.01 -3.47 5.36
CA LEU A 86 4.80 -4.29 5.27
C LEU A 86 5.08 -5.66 4.65
N ALA A 87 5.91 -5.73 3.62
CA ALA A 87 6.31 -7.00 3.00
C ALA A 87 7.10 -7.88 3.99
N ASN A 88 8.00 -7.29 4.78
CA ASN A 88 8.78 -8.00 5.81
C ASN A 88 7.89 -8.68 6.87
N ILE A 89 6.71 -8.13 7.17
CA ILE A 89 5.79 -8.66 8.18
C ILE A 89 4.59 -9.41 7.57
N GLY A 90 4.66 -9.77 6.28
CA GLY A 90 3.76 -10.73 5.66
C GLY A 90 2.69 -10.18 4.74
N ALA A 91 2.71 -8.89 4.38
CA ALA A 91 1.82 -8.39 3.33
C ALA A 91 2.12 -9.06 1.98
N LYS A 92 1.08 -9.54 1.28
CA LYS A 92 1.21 -10.24 -0.02
C LYS A 92 0.64 -9.42 -1.18
N THR A 93 -0.39 -8.65 -0.90
CA THR A 93 -1.07 -7.81 -1.90
C THR A 93 -1.18 -6.39 -1.40
N LEU A 94 -0.61 -5.46 -2.15
CA LEU A 94 -0.62 -4.04 -1.84
C LEU A 94 -1.37 -3.29 -2.93
N VAL A 95 -2.42 -2.57 -2.56
CA VAL A 95 -3.23 -1.77 -3.50
C VAL A 95 -3.19 -0.30 -3.11
N ARG A 96 -2.55 0.51 -3.93
CA ARG A 96 -2.52 1.95 -3.67
C ARG A 96 -3.80 2.63 -4.15
N ILE A 97 -4.41 3.40 -3.27
CA ILE A 97 -5.57 4.23 -3.55
C ILE A 97 -5.17 5.71 -3.42
N GLY A 98 -5.39 6.46 -4.47
CA GLY A 98 -5.10 7.89 -4.50
C GLY A 98 -6.17 8.70 -5.21
N THR A 99 -5.95 10.00 -5.29
CA THR A 99 -6.72 10.94 -6.12
C THR A 99 -5.77 11.62 -7.09
N SER A 100 -6.27 11.96 -8.28
CA SER A 100 -5.50 12.68 -9.29
C SER A 100 -6.37 13.73 -9.99
N GLY A 101 -5.73 14.72 -10.58
CA GLY A 101 -6.40 15.63 -11.49
C GLY A 101 -6.60 14.99 -12.86
N ALA A 102 -7.73 15.29 -13.50
CA ALA A 102 -7.97 14.88 -14.87
C ALA A 102 -7.27 15.84 -15.86
N MET A 103 -6.64 15.28 -16.88
CA MET A 103 -6.01 16.04 -17.98
C MET A 103 -6.77 15.85 -19.30
N GLN A 104 -7.72 14.91 -19.36
CA GLN A 104 -8.48 14.60 -20.55
C GLN A 104 -9.89 15.17 -20.45
N GLU A 105 -10.43 15.74 -21.53
CA GLU A 105 -11.73 16.40 -21.57
C GLU A 105 -12.91 15.48 -21.25
N HIS A 106 -12.77 14.18 -21.54
CA HIS A 106 -13.81 13.18 -21.29
C HIS A 106 -13.83 12.65 -19.85
N THR A 107 -12.80 12.93 -19.05
CA THR A 107 -12.69 12.44 -17.65
C THR A 107 -13.49 13.36 -16.71
N ARG A 108 -14.29 12.78 -15.85
CA ARG A 108 -15.18 13.47 -14.91
C ARG A 108 -14.80 13.20 -13.46
N VAL A 109 -15.21 14.08 -12.57
CA VAL A 109 -15.08 13.83 -11.12
C VAL A 109 -15.89 12.59 -10.75
N GLY A 110 -15.23 11.65 -10.09
CA GLY A 110 -15.82 10.35 -9.72
C GLY A 110 -15.42 9.20 -10.64
N ASP A 111 -14.77 9.47 -11.77
CA ASP A 111 -14.24 8.40 -12.64
C ASP A 111 -13.07 7.71 -11.96
N PHE A 112 -12.97 6.39 -12.15
CA PHE A 112 -11.86 5.59 -11.70
C PHE A 112 -10.81 5.45 -12.79
N VAL A 113 -9.54 5.63 -12.40
CA VAL A 113 -8.39 5.37 -13.27
C VAL A 113 -7.59 4.22 -12.67
N ILE A 114 -7.52 3.10 -13.39
CA ILE A 114 -6.72 1.95 -13.00
C ILE A 114 -5.45 1.99 -13.83
N ALA A 115 -4.32 2.27 -13.16
CA ALA A 115 -3.04 2.36 -13.81
C ALA A 115 -2.57 0.98 -14.31
N ASN A 116 -2.15 0.91 -15.56
CA ASN A 116 -1.56 -0.30 -16.17
C ASN A 116 -0.06 -0.16 -16.45
N GLY A 117 0.50 1.00 -16.11
CA GLY A 117 1.92 1.29 -16.24
C GLY A 117 2.26 2.69 -15.77
N ALA A 118 3.52 2.95 -15.47
CA ALA A 118 4.02 4.25 -15.08
C ALA A 118 5.39 4.54 -15.69
N VAL A 119 5.67 5.82 -15.91
CA VAL A 119 7.00 6.29 -16.30
C VAL A 119 7.85 6.50 -15.04
N ARG A 120 9.02 5.87 -15.01
CA ARG A 120 9.93 5.86 -13.85
C ARG A 120 10.87 7.07 -13.89
N GLN A 121 10.37 8.27 -13.61
CA GLN A 121 11.15 9.50 -13.59
C GLN A 121 11.34 10.08 -12.18
N GLU A 122 11.46 9.19 -11.18
CA GLU A 122 11.74 9.56 -9.80
C GLU A 122 13.04 8.87 -9.33
N GLY A 123 13.56 9.23 -8.17
CA GLY A 123 14.88 8.77 -7.70
C GLY A 123 14.90 7.48 -6.90
N THR A 124 13.74 6.91 -6.55
CA THR A 124 13.66 5.74 -5.66
C THR A 124 13.68 4.42 -6.41
N SER A 125 12.85 4.28 -7.44
CA SER A 125 12.73 3.01 -8.17
C SER A 125 14.01 2.57 -8.91
N PRO A 126 14.91 3.47 -9.35
CA PRO A 126 16.20 3.08 -9.89
C PRO A 126 17.11 2.36 -8.88
N GLN A 127 16.87 2.52 -7.57
CA GLN A 127 17.61 1.80 -6.54
C GLN A 127 17.20 0.33 -6.44
N TYR A 128 16.03 -0.03 -6.97
CA TYR A 128 15.51 -1.40 -6.99
C TYR A 128 15.83 -2.12 -8.29
N MET A 129 15.61 -1.45 -9.41
CA MET A 129 15.73 -2.03 -10.75
C MET A 129 16.27 -1.01 -11.75
N PRO A 130 17.02 -1.44 -12.77
CA PRO A 130 17.45 -0.54 -13.85
C PRO A 130 16.24 0.10 -14.54
N MET A 131 16.46 1.27 -15.17
CA MET A 131 15.39 2.10 -15.74
C MET A 131 14.62 1.40 -16.87
N GLU A 132 15.25 0.44 -17.53
CA GLU A 132 14.67 -0.36 -18.60
C GLU A 132 13.63 -1.36 -18.09
N PHE A 133 13.65 -1.67 -16.80
CA PHE A 133 12.64 -2.55 -16.20
C PHE A 133 11.31 -1.81 -16.10
N PRO A 134 10.20 -2.35 -16.67
CA PRO A 134 8.94 -1.63 -16.73
C PRO A 134 8.26 -1.51 -15.36
N ALA A 135 7.69 -0.34 -15.06
CA ALA A 135 6.82 -0.13 -13.91
C ALA A 135 5.39 -0.51 -14.30
N VAL A 136 5.04 -1.77 -14.11
CA VAL A 136 3.71 -2.32 -14.40
C VAL A 136 3.13 -2.98 -13.15
N PRO A 137 1.82 -2.90 -12.93
CA PRO A 137 1.15 -3.60 -11.82
C PRO A 137 0.98 -5.10 -12.13
N SER A 138 0.51 -5.84 -11.13
CA SER A 138 0.04 -7.22 -11.34
C SER A 138 -1.12 -7.25 -12.34
N ALA A 139 -1.00 -8.05 -13.40
CA ALA A 139 -2.05 -8.19 -14.41
C ALA A 139 -3.37 -8.70 -13.80
N ASP A 140 -3.28 -9.66 -12.87
CA ASP A 140 -4.46 -10.21 -12.18
C ASP A 140 -5.20 -9.13 -11.36
N MET A 141 -4.44 -8.24 -10.71
CA MET A 141 -5.03 -7.12 -9.96
C MET A 141 -5.70 -6.10 -10.89
N VAL A 142 -5.08 -5.77 -12.03
CA VAL A 142 -5.71 -4.89 -13.03
C VAL A 142 -7.01 -5.49 -13.53
N LEU A 143 -6.99 -6.76 -13.94
CA LEU A 143 -8.19 -7.47 -14.41
C LEU A 143 -9.28 -7.54 -13.33
N SER A 144 -8.91 -7.74 -12.08
CA SER A 144 -9.87 -7.72 -10.96
C SER A 144 -10.50 -6.34 -10.77
N LEU A 145 -9.70 -5.27 -10.82
CA LEU A 145 -10.15 -3.90 -10.57
C LEU A 145 -11.02 -3.31 -11.70
N ILE A 146 -10.76 -3.65 -12.95
CA ILE A 146 -11.57 -3.16 -14.07
C ILE A 146 -12.98 -3.77 -14.13
N HIS A 147 -13.28 -4.77 -13.31
CA HIS A 147 -14.61 -5.39 -13.20
C HIS A 147 -15.44 -4.84 -12.01
N ILE A 148 -15.04 -3.69 -11.45
CA ILE A 148 -15.78 -3.01 -10.37
C ILE A 148 -17.08 -2.38 -10.90
#